data_33590f0a33b364696e5891a88d627d51
#
_entry.id   33590f0a33b364696e5891a88d627d51
#
_cell.length_a   1.000
_cell.length_b   1.000
_cell.length_c   1.000
_cell.angle_alpha   90.00
_cell.angle_beta   90.00
_cell.angle_gamma   90.00
#
_symmetry.space_group_name_H-M   'P 1'
#
loop_
_entity.id
_entity.type
_entity.pdbx_description
1 polymer ?
#
loop_
_entity_poly.entity_id
_entity_poly.type
_entity_poly.pdbx_seq_one_letter_code
_entity_poly.pdbx_strand_id
1 'polypeptide(L)'
;MNFHPYKEGYNTLPKLLKLSTPIFFYKINEEILKLKLESVKNQTVFAEKDMTEEIYEAICNFIVSQVPDLKPPYTFENLAMQLVEDLVIHRIKDGKNWTSAAHVCFPAGWYPEKVVGQSFFETHCEIPMNVANGDKLMKAAIVSGPFERFVWSVSTEKLWNRHPTVERKKFDPKNPSVYVIVERQIIYGFPKLECFLFALQQYFIAEDEIDKQALITALNNMTPEQMKYKSINKEYIDMLKTHWSL
;
A
#
# COMPACT_ATOMS: atom_id res chain seq x y z
N MET A 1 12.01 -9.81 3.00
CA MET A 1 12.19 -8.51 3.68
C MET A 1 11.65 -8.69 5.10
N ASN A 2 12.48 -8.48 6.13
CA ASN A 2 12.10 -8.78 7.53
C ASN A 2 11.98 -7.50 8.38
N PHE A 3 11.44 -6.44 7.79
CA PHE A 3 11.18 -5.22 8.55
C PHE A 3 9.84 -5.33 9.30
N HIS A 4 9.86 -5.09 10.59
CA HIS A 4 8.72 -5.21 11.50
C HIS A 4 8.27 -3.80 11.98
N PRO A 5 7.51 -3.06 11.16
CA PRO A 5 7.21 -1.64 11.43
C PRO A 5 6.39 -1.41 12.70
N TYR A 6 5.65 -2.41 13.19
CA TYR A 6 4.90 -2.31 14.43
C TYR A 6 5.80 -2.13 15.66
N LYS A 7 7.09 -2.51 15.59
CA LYS A 7 8.07 -2.25 16.67
C LYS A 7 8.31 -0.76 16.90
N GLU A 8 8.02 0.07 15.89
CA GLU A 8 8.07 1.53 16.00
C GLU A 8 6.74 2.15 16.46
N GLY A 9 5.75 1.32 16.79
CA GLY A 9 4.39 1.72 17.13
C GLY A 9 3.52 1.92 15.89
N TYR A 10 2.28 2.42 16.11
CA TYR A 10 1.36 2.77 15.04
C TYR A 10 1.40 4.27 14.77
N ASN A 11 1.51 4.64 13.51
CA ASN A 11 1.54 6.05 13.11
C ASN A 11 0.76 6.27 11.81
N THR A 12 -0.17 7.22 11.84
CA THR A 12 -0.92 7.68 10.66
C THR A 12 -0.23 8.82 9.91
N LEU A 13 0.76 9.47 10.53
CA LEU A 13 1.53 10.50 9.85
C LEU A 13 2.38 9.89 8.72
N PRO A 14 2.50 10.57 7.57
CA PRO A 14 3.39 10.15 6.52
C PRO A 14 4.85 10.31 6.97
N LYS A 15 5.39 9.30 7.65
CA LYS A 15 6.84 9.22 7.86
C LYS A 15 7.49 8.90 6.52
N LEU A 16 7.77 9.93 5.73
CA LEU A 16 8.52 9.77 4.48
C LEU A 16 10.01 9.68 4.83
N LEU A 17 10.54 8.48 4.77
CA LEU A 17 11.96 8.23 4.90
C LEU A 17 12.61 8.33 3.52
N LYS A 18 13.85 8.76 3.44
CA LYS A 18 14.61 8.61 2.20
C LYS A 18 14.78 7.12 1.93
N LEU A 19 14.66 6.74 0.66
CA LEU A 19 14.83 5.35 0.26
C LEU A 19 16.21 4.85 0.71
N SER A 20 16.20 3.81 1.54
CA SER A 20 17.42 3.26 2.15
C SER A 20 18.21 2.35 1.20
N THR A 21 17.52 1.75 0.23
CA THR A 21 18.10 0.87 -0.77
C THR A 21 17.65 1.30 -2.17
N PRO A 22 18.48 1.13 -3.20
CA PRO A 22 18.11 1.51 -4.58
C PRO A 22 17.11 0.52 -5.23
N ILE A 23 16.39 -0.27 -4.45
CA ILE A 23 15.40 -1.22 -4.95
C ILE A 23 14.03 -0.57 -4.93
N PHE A 24 13.54 -0.19 -6.11
CA PHE A 24 12.21 0.39 -6.28
C PHE A 24 11.15 -0.69 -6.45
N PHE A 25 11.43 -1.71 -7.23
CA PHE A 25 10.49 -2.75 -7.62
C PHE A 25 11.12 -4.12 -7.55
N TYR A 26 10.26 -5.13 -7.38
CA TYR A 26 10.62 -6.54 -7.47
C TYR A 26 9.91 -7.19 -8.65
N LYS A 27 10.68 -7.95 -9.45
CA LYS A 27 10.10 -8.78 -10.49
C LYS A 27 9.16 -9.83 -9.88
N ILE A 28 8.01 -10.01 -10.50
CA ILE A 28 6.99 -10.94 -10.01
C ILE A 28 7.48 -12.40 -10.09
N ASN A 29 7.06 -13.21 -9.13
CA ASN A 29 7.19 -14.66 -9.18
C ASN A 29 5.86 -15.32 -9.60
N GLU A 30 5.89 -16.62 -9.87
CA GLU A 30 4.72 -17.37 -10.35
C GLU A 30 3.54 -17.36 -9.37
N GLU A 31 3.81 -17.42 -8.07
CA GLU A 31 2.78 -17.39 -7.02
C GLU A 31 2.00 -16.06 -7.06
N ILE A 32 2.72 -14.95 -7.03
CA ILE A 32 2.11 -13.60 -7.05
C ILE A 32 1.43 -13.33 -8.40
N LEU A 33 2.01 -13.79 -9.51
CA LEU A 33 1.39 -13.65 -10.82
C LEU A 33 0.02 -14.36 -10.88
N LYS A 34 -0.08 -15.57 -10.34
CA LYS A 34 -1.34 -16.30 -10.26
C LYS A 34 -2.39 -15.52 -9.49
N LEU A 35 -2.02 -14.94 -8.34
CA LEU A 35 -2.91 -14.12 -7.52
C LEU A 35 -3.34 -12.83 -8.23
N LYS A 36 -2.42 -12.15 -8.94
CA LYS A 36 -2.77 -10.98 -9.75
C LYS A 36 -3.73 -11.34 -10.88
N LEU A 37 -3.50 -12.44 -11.58
CA LEU A 37 -4.41 -12.93 -12.64
C LEU A 37 -5.79 -13.27 -12.09
N GLU A 38 -5.89 -13.79 -10.88
CA GLU A 38 -7.17 -14.01 -10.21
C GLU A 38 -7.88 -12.69 -9.88
N SER A 39 -7.16 -11.68 -9.39
CA SER A 39 -7.71 -10.35 -9.15
C SER A 39 -8.26 -9.72 -10.43
N VAL A 40 -7.53 -9.80 -11.54
CA VAL A 40 -7.97 -9.28 -12.87
C VAL A 40 -9.29 -9.93 -13.33
N LYS A 41 -9.55 -11.19 -12.99
CA LYS A 41 -10.80 -11.88 -13.35
C LYS A 41 -11.99 -11.43 -12.50
N ASN A 42 -11.74 -11.04 -11.25
CA ASN A 42 -12.79 -10.88 -10.23
C ASN A 42 -13.11 -9.42 -9.90
N GLN A 43 -12.28 -8.46 -10.33
CA GLN A 43 -12.45 -7.04 -10.03
C GLN A 43 -11.84 -6.15 -11.11
N THR A 44 -12.20 -4.87 -11.08
CA THR A 44 -11.52 -3.83 -11.86
C THR A 44 -10.18 -3.52 -11.19
N VAL A 45 -9.08 -3.88 -11.84
CA VAL A 45 -7.72 -3.65 -11.32
C VAL A 45 -7.08 -2.40 -11.89
N PHE A 46 -7.55 -1.91 -13.05
CA PHE A 46 -7.01 -0.74 -13.72
C PHE A 46 -8.08 0.30 -13.98
N ALA A 47 -7.76 1.55 -13.69
CA ALA A 47 -8.53 2.72 -14.06
C ALA A 47 -7.60 3.91 -14.26
N GLU A 48 -8.01 4.86 -15.12
CA GLU A 48 -7.24 6.07 -15.39
C GLU A 48 -8.13 7.28 -15.66
N LYS A 49 -7.56 8.46 -15.44
CA LYS A 49 -8.16 9.75 -15.76
C LYS A 49 -7.09 10.80 -16.01
N ASP A 50 -7.22 11.53 -17.11
CA ASP A 50 -6.33 12.65 -17.48
C ASP A 50 -4.83 12.23 -17.58
N MET A 51 -4.57 11.02 -18.00
CA MET A 51 -3.21 10.55 -18.32
C MET A 51 -2.77 11.07 -19.69
N THR A 52 -1.48 11.23 -19.87
CA THR A 52 -0.85 11.59 -21.14
C THR A 52 0.16 10.54 -21.55
N GLU A 53 0.41 10.41 -22.86
CA GLU A 53 1.40 9.50 -23.39
C GLU A 53 2.79 9.78 -22.82
N GLU A 54 3.17 11.06 -22.68
CA GLU A 54 4.47 11.48 -22.11
C GLU A 54 4.65 10.98 -20.66
N ILE A 55 3.60 11.01 -19.84
CA ILE A 55 3.66 10.51 -18.46
C ILE A 55 3.81 8.99 -18.46
N TYR A 56 3.05 8.28 -19.30
CA TYR A 56 3.18 6.83 -19.41
C TYR A 56 4.57 6.44 -19.87
N GLU A 57 5.07 7.06 -20.93
CA GLU A 57 6.40 6.79 -21.47
C GLU A 57 7.49 6.99 -20.39
N ALA A 58 7.46 8.11 -19.68
CA ALA A 58 8.46 8.40 -18.65
C ALA A 58 8.42 7.38 -17.50
N ILE A 59 7.22 7.00 -17.04
CA ILE A 59 7.05 6.03 -15.95
C ILE A 59 7.44 4.63 -16.42
N CYS A 60 7.00 4.20 -17.59
CA CYS A 60 7.36 2.89 -18.15
C CYS A 60 8.86 2.76 -18.36
N ASN A 61 9.51 3.77 -18.93
CA ASN A 61 10.96 3.80 -19.12
C ASN A 61 11.70 3.74 -17.77
N PHE A 62 11.19 4.45 -16.74
CA PHE A 62 11.76 4.35 -15.40
C PHE A 62 11.64 2.92 -14.85
N ILE A 63 10.46 2.29 -14.91
CA ILE A 63 10.26 0.91 -14.43
C ILE A 63 11.21 -0.06 -15.13
N VAL A 64 11.30 0.01 -16.47
CA VAL A 64 12.17 -0.86 -17.27
C VAL A 64 13.65 -0.66 -16.90
N SER A 65 14.05 0.58 -16.58
CA SER A 65 15.42 0.88 -16.14
C SER A 65 15.77 0.30 -14.77
N GLN A 66 14.76 0.03 -13.93
CA GLN A 66 14.95 -0.45 -12.56
C GLN A 66 14.86 -1.98 -12.43
N VAL A 67 14.17 -2.66 -13.34
CA VAL A 67 13.95 -4.10 -13.26
C VAL A 67 14.44 -4.77 -14.56
N PRO A 68 15.50 -5.57 -14.49
CA PRO A 68 15.99 -6.30 -15.65
C PRO A 68 14.99 -7.38 -16.11
N ASP A 69 15.07 -7.74 -17.38
CA ASP A 69 14.32 -8.85 -17.98
C ASP A 69 12.78 -8.71 -17.98
N LEU A 70 12.23 -7.51 -17.87
CA LEU A 70 10.82 -7.27 -18.15
C LEU A 70 10.53 -7.51 -19.64
N LYS A 71 9.33 -7.99 -19.96
CA LYS A 71 8.94 -8.38 -21.31
C LYS A 71 8.03 -7.33 -21.95
N PRO A 72 8.20 -7.05 -23.25
CA PRO A 72 7.28 -6.19 -23.98
C PRO A 72 5.88 -6.84 -24.10
N PRO A 73 4.83 -6.05 -24.37
CA PRO A 73 4.85 -4.61 -24.57
C PRO A 73 5.10 -3.84 -23.27
N TYR A 74 5.85 -2.73 -23.35
CA TYR A 74 6.15 -1.90 -22.18
C TYR A 74 5.05 -0.88 -21.91
N THR A 75 3.81 -1.34 -21.84
CA THR A 75 2.67 -0.55 -21.39
C THR A 75 2.57 -0.58 -19.86
N PHE A 76 1.97 0.44 -19.27
CA PHE A 76 1.83 0.56 -17.83
C PHE A 76 1.15 -0.68 -17.20
N GLU A 77 0.05 -1.15 -17.79
CA GLU A 77 -0.67 -2.33 -17.32
C GLU A 77 0.17 -3.60 -17.40
N ASN A 78 0.86 -3.83 -18.56
CA ASN A 78 1.68 -5.01 -18.70
C ASN A 78 2.90 -5.01 -17.78
N LEU A 79 3.49 -3.84 -17.53
CA LEU A 79 4.59 -3.70 -16.57
C LEU A 79 4.09 -3.94 -15.14
N ALA A 80 2.95 -3.37 -14.75
CA ALA A 80 2.35 -3.60 -13.43
C ALA A 80 2.07 -5.08 -13.15
N MET A 81 1.71 -5.85 -14.18
CA MET A 81 1.52 -7.31 -14.07
C MET A 81 2.83 -8.10 -13.96
N GLN A 82 3.97 -7.50 -14.28
CA GLN A 82 5.29 -8.14 -14.18
C GLN A 82 6.05 -7.76 -12.89
N LEU A 83 5.46 -6.89 -12.05
CA LEU A 83 6.00 -6.47 -10.77
C LEU A 83 5.24 -7.10 -9.61
N VAL A 84 5.90 -7.22 -8.47
CA VAL A 84 5.22 -7.59 -7.21
C VAL A 84 4.31 -6.45 -6.76
N GLU A 85 4.74 -5.22 -6.96
CA GLU A 85 4.05 -4.00 -6.55
C GLU A 85 2.77 -3.75 -7.36
N ASP A 86 1.80 -3.15 -6.69
CA ASP A 86 0.71 -2.42 -7.32
C ASP A 86 1.15 -0.97 -7.55
N LEU A 87 0.65 -0.33 -8.59
CA LEU A 87 1.11 0.97 -9.05
C LEU A 87 -0.02 1.99 -9.07
N VAL A 88 0.24 3.18 -8.53
CA VAL A 88 -0.68 4.32 -8.55
C VAL A 88 0.08 5.57 -9.01
N ILE A 89 -0.54 6.38 -9.86
CA ILE A 89 0.02 7.64 -10.34
C ILE A 89 -0.84 8.78 -9.80
N HIS A 90 -0.19 9.70 -9.08
CA HIS A 90 -0.79 10.94 -8.64
C HIS A 90 -0.26 12.12 -9.45
N ARG A 91 -1.15 13.04 -9.81
CA ARG A 91 -0.79 14.29 -10.50
C ARG A 91 -1.12 15.50 -9.65
N ILE A 92 -0.35 16.57 -9.89
CA ILE A 92 -0.62 17.91 -9.37
C ILE A 92 -0.48 18.90 -10.52
N LYS A 93 -1.57 19.60 -10.85
CA LYS A 93 -1.56 20.63 -11.89
C LYS A 93 -2.48 21.75 -11.50
N ASP A 94 -2.07 23.00 -11.71
CA ASP A 94 -2.86 24.23 -11.45
C ASP A 94 -3.45 24.28 -10.02
N GLY A 95 -2.68 23.81 -9.02
CA GLY A 95 -3.09 23.77 -7.61
C GLY A 95 -4.10 22.67 -7.25
N LYS A 96 -4.44 21.82 -8.19
CA LYS A 96 -5.28 20.62 -7.97
C LYS A 96 -4.43 19.37 -7.97
N ASN A 97 -4.80 18.39 -7.16
CA ASN A 97 -4.17 17.07 -7.16
C ASN A 97 -5.23 15.97 -7.31
N TRP A 98 -4.87 14.87 -7.95
CA TRP A 98 -5.75 13.71 -8.10
C TRP A 98 -4.98 12.44 -8.41
N THR A 99 -5.60 11.28 -8.09
CA THR A 99 -5.15 9.98 -8.58
C THR A 99 -5.44 9.91 -10.07
N SER A 100 -4.41 9.82 -10.90
CA SER A 100 -4.56 9.85 -12.36
C SER A 100 -4.62 8.47 -12.98
N ALA A 101 -3.90 7.49 -12.41
CA ALA A 101 -4.04 6.09 -12.80
C ALA A 101 -3.79 5.19 -11.60
N ALA A 102 -4.44 4.04 -11.60
CA ALA A 102 -4.22 2.98 -10.61
C ALA A 102 -4.28 1.62 -11.29
N HIS A 103 -3.23 0.82 -11.11
CA HIS A 103 -3.24 -0.61 -11.41
C HIS A 103 -3.00 -1.36 -10.11
N VAL A 104 -4.08 -1.85 -9.48
CA VAL A 104 -4.05 -2.40 -8.13
C VAL A 104 -4.78 -3.74 -8.09
N CYS A 105 -4.01 -4.79 -7.90
CA CYS A 105 -4.51 -6.15 -7.77
C CYS A 105 -4.82 -6.53 -6.31
N PHE A 106 -4.14 -5.87 -5.36
CA PHE A 106 -4.19 -6.22 -3.94
C PHE A 106 -4.61 -5.03 -3.06
N PRO A 107 -5.81 -4.47 -3.27
CA PRO A 107 -6.26 -3.33 -2.48
C PRO A 107 -6.49 -3.71 -1.03
N ALA A 108 -6.20 -2.78 -0.12
CA ALA A 108 -6.31 -2.96 1.32
C ALA A 108 -7.68 -2.51 1.87
N GLY A 109 -8.78 -2.95 1.26
CA GLY A 109 -10.14 -2.64 1.71
C GLY A 109 -10.79 -1.46 1.00
N TRP A 110 -10.29 -1.05 -0.15
CA TRP A 110 -10.81 0.04 -0.96
C TRP A 110 -11.01 -0.37 -2.43
N TYR A 111 -11.74 0.45 -3.20
CA TYR A 111 -12.03 0.24 -4.61
C TYR A 111 -11.04 1.03 -5.46
N PRO A 112 -10.10 0.37 -6.18
CA PRO A 112 -9.10 1.07 -7.01
C PRO A 112 -9.72 2.00 -8.06
N GLU A 113 -10.80 1.56 -8.71
CA GLU A 113 -11.48 2.32 -9.74
C GLU A 113 -12.21 3.56 -9.20
N LYS A 114 -12.54 3.60 -7.91
CA LYS A 114 -13.27 4.73 -7.31
C LYS A 114 -12.35 5.86 -6.86
N VAL A 115 -11.07 5.60 -6.64
CA VAL A 115 -10.12 6.64 -6.21
C VAL A 115 -9.54 7.43 -7.37
N VAL A 116 -9.64 6.92 -8.59
CA VAL A 116 -9.20 7.64 -9.80
C VAL A 116 -10.05 8.89 -10.01
N GLY A 117 -9.38 10.02 -10.14
CA GLY A 117 -9.99 11.35 -10.21
C GLY A 117 -10.26 12.00 -8.84
N GLN A 118 -10.08 11.29 -7.73
CA GLN A 118 -10.16 11.87 -6.40
C GLN A 118 -8.82 12.50 -5.99
N SER A 119 -8.88 13.57 -5.22
CA SER A 119 -7.70 14.17 -4.59
C SER A 119 -7.11 13.23 -3.53
N PHE A 120 -5.86 13.48 -3.16
CA PHE A 120 -5.20 12.76 -2.07
C PHE A 120 -6.03 12.75 -0.77
N PHE A 121 -6.70 13.87 -0.47
CA PHE A 121 -7.49 14.01 0.75
C PHE A 121 -8.81 13.26 0.68
N GLU A 122 -9.49 13.29 -0.45
CA GLU A 122 -10.72 12.53 -0.65
C GLU A 122 -10.45 11.03 -0.53
N THR A 123 -9.34 10.56 -1.14
CA THR A 123 -8.93 9.15 -1.05
C THR A 123 -8.58 8.73 0.39
N HIS A 124 -8.06 9.65 1.21
CA HIS A 124 -7.56 9.36 2.55
C HIS A 124 -8.42 9.98 3.67
N CYS A 125 -9.68 10.37 3.37
CA CYS A 125 -10.54 11.07 4.33
C CYS A 125 -10.84 10.28 5.62
N GLU A 126 -10.77 8.95 5.56
CA GLU A 126 -10.98 8.08 6.74
C GLU A 126 -9.72 7.92 7.61
N ILE A 127 -8.55 8.31 7.11
CA ILE A 127 -7.32 8.19 7.89
C ILE A 127 -7.26 9.32 8.91
N PRO A 128 -7.10 9.01 10.22
CA PRO A 128 -6.98 10.03 11.25
C PRO A 128 -5.61 10.72 11.18
N MET A 129 -5.45 11.64 10.21
CA MET A 129 -4.24 12.43 10.07
C MET A 129 -4.55 13.92 9.99
N ASN A 130 -3.59 14.73 10.47
CA ASN A 130 -3.68 16.17 10.32
C ASN A 130 -3.24 16.57 8.90
N VAL A 131 -4.21 16.93 8.07
CA VAL A 131 -4.05 17.24 6.65
C VAL A 131 -3.64 18.70 6.37
N ALA A 132 -3.43 19.53 7.38
CA ALA A 132 -3.11 20.96 7.21
C ALA A 132 -1.89 21.22 6.29
N ASN A 133 -1.05 20.22 6.02
CA ASN A 133 0.14 20.31 5.18
C ASN A 133 0.10 19.41 3.92
N GLY A 134 -1.07 18.96 3.50
CA GLY A 134 -1.15 17.98 2.42
C GLY A 134 -0.61 18.46 1.09
N ASP A 135 -0.85 19.70 0.68
CA ASP A 135 -0.28 20.23 -0.56
C ASP A 135 1.26 20.30 -0.50
N LYS A 136 1.83 20.58 0.67
CA LYS A 136 3.28 20.53 0.87
C LYS A 136 3.80 19.11 0.77
N LEU A 137 3.05 18.14 1.33
CA LEU A 137 3.38 16.72 1.25
C LEU A 137 3.39 16.25 -0.21
N MET A 138 2.34 16.57 -0.96
CA MET A 138 2.22 16.20 -2.37
C MET A 138 3.34 16.84 -3.22
N LYS A 139 3.65 18.12 -3.01
CA LYS A 139 4.79 18.78 -3.66
C LYS A 139 6.11 18.10 -3.29
N ALA A 140 6.33 17.79 -2.01
CA ALA A 140 7.53 17.10 -1.56
C ALA A 140 7.65 15.70 -2.21
N ALA A 141 6.54 14.97 -2.38
CA ALA A 141 6.53 13.69 -3.06
C ALA A 141 7.06 13.77 -4.49
N ILE A 142 6.78 14.87 -5.19
CA ILE A 142 7.25 15.11 -6.56
C ILE A 142 8.73 15.53 -6.60
N VAL A 143 9.15 16.47 -5.74
CA VAL A 143 10.45 17.15 -5.93
C VAL A 143 11.55 16.68 -5.00
N SER A 144 11.22 16.02 -3.89
CA SER A 144 12.18 15.70 -2.83
C SER A 144 12.46 14.22 -2.65
N GLY A 145 11.70 13.35 -3.36
CA GLY A 145 11.87 11.88 -3.33
C GLY A 145 13.23 11.39 -3.87
N PRO A 146 13.42 10.07 -4.02
CA PRO A 146 12.46 9.03 -3.65
C PRO A 146 12.29 8.85 -2.15
N PHE A 147 11.07 8.47 -1.77
CA PHE A 147 10.74 8.17 -0.39
C PHE A 147 10.26 6.73 -0.21
N GLU A 148 10.46 6.21 0.99
CA GLU A 148 9.95 4.93 1.45
C GLU A 148 9.16 5.13 2.73
N ARG A 149 8.07 4.38 2.88
CA ARG A 149 7.35 4.26 4.15
C ARG A 149 6.76 2.87 4.29
N PHE A 150 6.42 2.52 5.53
CA PHE A 150 5.76 1.27 5.84
C PHE A 150 4.48 1.55 6.60
N VAL A 151 3.41 0.89 6.19
CA VAL A 151 2.16 0.84 6.95
C VAL A 151 1.85 -0.61 7.29
N TRP A 152 1.11 -0.84 8.38
CA TRP A 152 0.81 -2.19 8.80
C TRP A 152 -0.59 -2.33 9.39
N SER A 153 -1.08 -3.54 9.41
CA SER A 153 -2.33 -3.93 10.05
C SER A 153 -2.25 -5.39 10.52
N VAL A 154 -3.18 -5.80 11.37
CA VAL A 154 -3.32 -7.19 11.80
C VAL A 154 -4.42 -7.87 10.99
N SER A 155 -4.24 -9.14 10.66
CA SER A 155 -5.21 -9.97 9.94
C SER A 155 -5.29 -11.37 10.54
N THR A 156 -6.43 -12.00 10.36
CA THR A 156 -6.68 -13.40 10.74
C THR A 156 -6.39 -14.37 9.61
N GLU A 157 -5.97 -13.88 8.48
CA GLU A 157 -5.66 -14.69 7.29
C GLU A 157 -4.59 -14.04 6.41
N LYS A 158 -3.85 -14.87 5.68
CA LYS A 158 -2.89 -14.44 4.66
C LYS A 158 -3.64 -14.16 3.36
N LEU A 159 -4.38 -13.04 3.33
CA LEU A 159 -5.19 -12.63 2.17
C LEU A 159 -4.54 -11.44 1.48
N TRP A 160 -4.03 -11.65 0.26
CA TRP A 160 -3.41 -10.61 -0.57
C TRP A 160 -4.44 -9.59 -1.05
N ASN A 161 -5.49 -10.08 -1.72
CA ASN A 161 -6.54 -9.24 -2.24
C ASN A 161 -7.62 -9.04 -1.18
N ARG A 162 -7.71 -7.83 -0.64
CA ARG A 162 -8.72 -7.43 0.35
C ARG A 162 -9.70 -6.42 -0.24
N HIS A 163 -9.99 -6.57 -1.54
CA HIS A 163 -11.04 -5.78 -2.20
C HIS A 163 -12.35 -5.89 -1.40
N PRO A 164 -13.18 -4.84 -1.30
CA PRO A 164 -14.41 -4.88 -0.50
C PRO A 164 -15.43 -5.95 -0.87
N THR A 165 -15.34 -6.51 -2.09
CA THR A 165 -16.17 -7.63 -2.53
C THR A 165 -15.64 -9.00 -2.11
N VAL A 166 -14.41 -9.07 -1.59
CA VAL A 166 -13.80 -10.32 -1.13
C VAL A 166 -14.21 -10.57 0.31
N GLU A 167 -14.79 -11.74 0.56
CA GLU A 167 -15.15 -12.15 1.91
C GLU A 167 -13.91 -12.35 2.78
N ARG A 168 -13.97 -11.85 4.01
CA ARG A 168 -12.89 -11.96 4.99
C ARG A 168 -13.30 -12.84 6.14
N LYS A 169 -12.40 -13.71 6.56
CA LYS A 169 -12.59 -14.54 7.74
C LYS A 169 -12.55 -13.69 9.01
N LYS A 170 -13.49 -13.96 9.91
CA LYS A 170 -13.42 -13.44 11.28
C LYS A 170 -12.40 -14.23 12.09
N PHE A 171 -11.88 -13.60 13.15
CA PHE A 171 -11.04 -14.30 14.11
C PHE A 171 -11.83 -15.48 14.74
N ASP A 172 -11.25 -16.68 14.66
CA ASP A 172 -11.78 -17.86 15.29
C ASP A 172 -10.94 -18.23 16.52
N PRO A 173 -11.45 -18.03 17.75
CA PRO A 173 -10.71 -18.37 18.98
C PRO A 173 -10.36 -19.86 19.11
N LYS A 174 -11.07 -20.75 18.39
CA LYS A 174 -10.82 -22.20 18.43
C LYS A 174 -9.72 -22.65 17.48
N ASN A 175 -9.49 -21.83 16.42
CA ASN A 175 -8.43 -22.07 15.45
C ASN A 175 -7.80 -20.72 15.08
N PRO A 176 -7.13 -20.08 16.05
CA PRO A 176 -6.60 -18.75 15.85
C PRO A 176 -5.47 -18.76 14.83
N SER A 177 -5.46 -17.72 14.01
CA SER A 177 -4.40 -17.46 13.04
C SER A 177 -4.19 -15.95 13.00
N VAL A 178 -2.95 -15.51 13.13
CA VAL A 178 -2.60 -14.10 13.19
C VAL A 178 -1.47 -13.80 12.23
N TYR A 179 -1.66 -12.77 11.43
CA TYR A 179 -0.63 -12.20 10.55
C TYR A 179 -0.52 -10.71 10.77
N VAL A 180 0.68 -10.18 10.67
CA VAL A 180 0.86 -8.75 10.44
C VAL A 180 1.05 -8.55 8.94
N ILE A 181 0.15 -7.78 8.35
CA ILE A 181 0.26 -7.35 6.96
C ILE A 181 1.04 -6.06 6.95
N VAL A 182 2.12 -6.03 6.19
CA VAL A 182 2.92 -4.84 5.98
C VAL A 182 2.82 -4.42 4.52
N GLU A 183 2.64 -3.14 4.29
CA GLU A 183 2.72 -2.54 2.98
C GLU A 183 3.89 -1.58 2.93
N ARG A 184 4.90 -1.93 2.12
CA ARG A 184 6.00 -1.06 1.75
C ARG A 184 5.52 -0.15 0.64
N GLN A 185 5.66 1.14 0.82
CA GLN A 185 5.22 2.16 -0.11
C GLN A 185 6.44 2.96 -0.59
N ILE A 186 6.66 2.97 -1.91
CA ILE A 186 7.69 3.77 -2.56
C ILE A 186 7.04 4.92 -3.31
N ILE A 187 7.60 6.12 -3.15
CA ILE A 187 7.15 7.32 -3.85
C ILE A 187 8.32 7.86 -4.68
N TYR A 188 8.12 7.92 -5.99
CA TYR A 188 9.10 8.45 -6.92
C TYR A 188 8.50 9.59 -7.76
N GLY A 189 9.09 10.78 -7.66
CA GLY A 189 8.59 11.98 -8.32
C GLY A 189 9.14 12.19 -9.73
N PHE A 190 8.31 12.75 -10.59
CA PHE A 190 8.64 13.22 -11.94
C PHE A 190 8.35 14.74 -12.00
N PRO A 191 9.27 15.61 -11.53
CA PRO A 191 8.99 17.03 -11.35
C PRO A 191 8.57 17.76 -12.63
N LYS A 192 9.16 17.39 -13.77
CA LYS A 192 8.83 18.02 -15.08
C LYS A 192 7.43 17.67 -15.57
N LEU A 193 6.85 16.56 -15.09
CA LEU A 193 5.54 16.05 -15.46
C LEU A 193 4.49 16.29 -14.36
N GLU A 194 4.87 16.99 -13.30
CA GLU A 194 4.00 17.32 -12.17
C GLU A 194 3.25 16.09 -11.60
N CYS A 195 3.94 14.95 -11.54
CA CYS A 195 3.37 13.70 -11.03
C CYS A 195 4.37 12.91 -10.19
N PHE A 196 3.86 11.90 -9.49
CA PHE A 196 4.69 10.87 -8.86
C PHE A 196 4.06 9.49 -9.04
N LEU A 197 4.93 8.50 -9.10
CA LEU A 197 4.59 7.09 -9.04
C LEU A 197 4.60 6.64 -7.57
N PHE A 198 3.56 5.93 -7.16
CA PHE A 198 3.39 5.33 -5.87
C PHE A 198 3.30 3.81 -6.05
N ALA A 199 4.31 3.09 -5.58
CA ALA A 199 4.39 1.63 -5.67
C ALA A 199 4.09 1.00 -4.31
N LEU A 200 3.20 0.02 -4.29
CA LEU A 200 2.64 -0.62 -3.11
C LEU A 200 3.01 -2.10 -3.11
N GLN A 201 3.85 -2.51 -2.16
CA GLN A 201 4.24 -3.91 -1.99
C GLN A 201 3.71 -4.45 -0.68
N GLN A 202 2.84 -5.45 -0.72
CA GLN A 202 2.42 -6.17 0.48
C GLN A 202 3.39 -7.31 0.80
N TYR A 203 3.56 -7.59 2.10
CA TYR A 203 4.11 -8.84 2.61
C TYR A 203 3.49 -9.18 3.97
N PHE A 204 3.65 -10.42 4.39
CA PHE A 204 3.04 -10.94 5.61
C PHE A 204 4.12 -11.41 6.56
N ILE A 205 3.97 -11.05 7.83
CA ILE A 205 4.73 -11.60 8.94
C ILE A 205 3.83 -12.65 9.59
N ALA A 206 4.26 -13.91 9.53
CA ALA A 206 3.52 -15.02 10.13
C ALA A 206 3.62 -14.99 11.67
N GLU A 207 2.69 -15.64 12.34
CA GLU A 207 2.56 -15.56 13.79
C GLU A 207 3.80 -15.99 14.56
N ASP A 208 4.53 -16.97 14.07
CA ASP A 208 5.79 -17.47 14.63
C ASP A 208 6.95 -16.48 14.48
N GLU A 209 6.86 -15.53 13.54
CA GLU A 209 7.84 -14.46 13.34
C GLU A 209 7.44 -13.16 14.08
N ILE A 210 6.23 -13.09 14.67
CA ILE A 210 5.75 -11.90 15.36
C ILE A 210 6.41 -11.76 16.74
N ASP A 211 7.00 -10.59 16.99
CA ASP A 211 7.30 -10.14 18.35
C ASP A 211 5.98 -9.73 19.02
N LYS A 212 5.39 -10.70 19.71
CA LYS A 212 4.03 -10.61 20.28
C LYS A 212 3.89 -9.46 21.27
N GLN A 213 4.91 -9.29 22.14
CA GLN A 213 4.90 -8.23 23.14
C GLN A 213 4.99 -6.84 22.51
N ALA A 214 5.85 -6.67 21.49
CA ALA A 214 5.97 -5.41 20.76
C ALA A 214 4.67 -5.07 20.01
N LEU A 215 4.02 -6.08 19.39
CA LEU A 215 2.76 -5.87 18.70
C LEU A 215 1.64 -5.46 19.67
N ILE A 216 1.47 -6.15 20.79
CA ILE A 216 0.47 -5.78 21.82
C ILE A 216 0.72 -4.37 22.34
N THR A 217 1.98 -4.00 22.56
CA THR A 217 2.35 -2.65 22.99
C THR A 217 1.95 -1.61 21.94
N ALA A 218 2.23 -1.88 20.65
CA ALA A 218 1.83 -0.99 19.55
C ALA A 218 0.31 -0.82 19.44
N LEU A 219 -0.45 -1.91 19.57
CA LEU A 219 -1.91 -1.89 19.52
C LEU A 219 -2.51 -1.12 20.71
N ASN A 220 -2.00 -1.32 21.92
CA ASN A 220 -2.47 -0.60 23.11
C ASN A 220 -2.19 0.91 23.05
N ASN A 221 -1.18 1.34 22.30
CA ASN A 221 -0.79 2.75 22.14
C ASN A 221 -1.55 3.46 21.00
N MET A 222 -2.42 2.76 20.27
CA MET A 222 -3.27 3.37 19.26
C MET A 222 -4.32 4.29 19.89
N THR A 223 -4.58 5.43 19.24
CA THR A 223 -5.71 6.29 19.64
C THR A 223 -7.05 5.63 19.29
N PRO A 224 -8.18 6.03 19.91
CA PRO A 224 -9.50 5.51 19.55
C PRO A 224 -9.83 5.64 18.06
N GLU A 225 -9.42 6.75 17.42
CA GLU A 225 -9.63 7.01 15.99
C GLU A 225 -8.80 6.05 15.13
N GLN A 226 -7.54 5.78 15.54
CA GLN A 226 -6.68 4.82 14.86
C GLN A 226 -7.22 3.39 14.98
N MET A 227 -7.70 3.01 16.16
CA MET A 227 -8.35 1.72 16.39
C MET A 227 -9.60 1.57 15.50
N LYS A 228 -10.45 2.59 15.46
CA LYS A 228 -11.64 2.61 14.59
C LYS A 228 -11.25 2.46 13.13
N TYR A 229 -10.28 3.24 12.66
CA TYR A 229 -9.79 3.18 11.27
C TYR A 229 -9.27 1.78 10.90
N LYS A 230 -8.59 1.09 11.81
CA LYS A 230 -8.06 -0.26 11.59
C LYS A 230 -9.04 -1.38 11.94
N SER A 231 -10.27 -1.04 12.35
CA SER A 231 -11.27 -2.01 12.82
C SER A 231 -10.75 -2.90 13.96
N ILE A 232 -9.92 -2.31 14.84
CA ILE A 232 -9.38 -2.95 16.02
C ILE A 232 -10.12 -2.40 17.24
N ASN A 233 -10.46 -3.26 18.19
CA ASN A 233 -11.04 -2.88 19.46
C ASN A 233 -10.28 -3.54 20.62
N LYS A 234 -10.61 -3.14 21.84
CA LYS A 234 -9.96 -3.66 23.04
C LYS A 234 -10.19 -5.17 23.20
N GLU A 235 -11.40 -5.64 22.89
CA GLU A 235 -11.74 -7.06 22.94
C GLU A 235 -10.84 -7.91 22.04
N TYR A 236 -10.56 -7.42 20.82
CA TYR A 236 -9.61 -8.09 19.91
C TYR A 236 -8.19 -8.14 20.49
N ILE A 237 -7.72 -7.06 21.13
CA ILE A 237 -6.41 -7.03 21.77
C ILE A 237 -6.35 -8.01 22.95
N ASP A 238 -7.40 -8.07 23.76
CA ASP A 238 -7.48 -9.00 24.89
C ASP A 238 -7.57 -10.47 24.45
N MET A 239 -8.23 -10.75 23.32
CA MET A 239 -8.21 -12.06 22.69
C MET A 239 -6.79 -12.46 22.23
N LEU A 240 -6.03 -11.55 21.62
CA LEU A 240 -4.65 -11.79 21.22
C LEU A 240 -3.76 -12.10 22.44
N LYS A 241 -3.91 -11.33 23.52
CA LYS A 241 -3.18 -11.60 24.78
C LYS A 241 -3.48 -12.98 25.32
N THR A 242 -4.76 -13.34 25.39
CA THR A 242 -5.19 -14.66 25.86
C THR A 242 -4.60 -15.77 24.97
N HIS A 243 -4.68 -15.62 23.66
CA HIS A 243 -4.14 -16.56 22.69
C HIS A 243 -2.62 -16.76 22.86
N TRP A 244 -1.89 -15.69 23.17
CA TRP A 244 -0.43 -15.72 23.35
C TRP A 244 0.03 -15.89 24.79
N SER A 245 -0.88 -16.02 25.75
CA SER A 245 -0.60 -16.13 27.19
C SER A 245 0.24 -14.95 27.72
N LEU A 246 -0.13 -13.72 27.32
CA LEU A 246 0.52 -12.45 27.69
C LEU A 246 -0.32 -11.67 28.72
#